data_bf6b1daa8f13294882381905d2a10a2e
#
_entry.id   bf6b1daa8f13294882381905d2a10a2e
#
_cell.length_a   1.000
_cell.length_b   1.000
_cell.length_c   1.000
_cell.angle_alpha   90.00
_cell.angle_beta   90.00
_cell.angle_gamma   90.00
#
_symmetry.space_group_name_H-M   'P 1'
#
loop_
_entity.id
_entity.type
_entity.pdbx_description
1 polymer ?
#
loop_
_entity_poly.entity_id
_entity_poly.type
_entity_poly.pdbx_seq_one_letter_code
_entity_poly.pdbx_strand_id
1 'polypeptide(L)'
;MVIYFSRAGQNKQHGAAQFINVGNTALVADKLATQLGCPAVALQAIPAYAAEDYAATLQRTKAELAQAAAVQLAPLTVDLTAQTQLLLGFPIWWRTLPQVVVTFLQQVDLAGKQLYPFCTHEGSGFGRSLDALQKLAPQAQLLPGLAVRGSNAYKADQALTNWLQSLQLK
;
A
#
# COMPACT_ATOMS: atom_id res chain seq x y z
N MET A 1 5.39 12.75 -1.80
CA MET A 1 5.91 11.75 -0.83
C MET A 1 5.21 10.42 -1.04
N VAL A 2 5.92 9.30 -0.88
CA VAL A 2 5.34 7.94 -0.94
C VAL A 2 5.17 7.38 0.47
N ILE A 3 3.96 6.97 0.82
CA ILE A 3 3.64 6.22 2.06
C ILE A 3 3.16 4.84 1.63
N TYR A 4 3.65 3.79 2.25
CA TYR A 4 3.25 2.46 1.85
C TYR A 4 3.27 1.44 2.97
N PHE A 5 2.44 0.42 2.85
CA PHE A 5 2.55 -0.82 3.60
C PHE A 5 3.03 -1.94 2.68
N SER A 6 3.96 -2.74 3.15
CA SER A 6 4.47 -3.91 2.43
C SER A 6 4.87 -5.01 3.40
N ARG A 7 4.89 -6.25 2.92
CA ARG A 7 5.34 -7.39 3.70
C ARG A 7 6.34 -8.22 2.88
N ALA A 8 7.52 -8.40 3.42
CA ALA A 8 8.50 -9.39 2.95
C ALA A 8 8.19 -10.79 3.52
N GLY A 9 8.99 -11.78 3.18
CA GLY A 9 8.83 -13.15 3.64
C GLY A 9 7.96 -14.00 2.70
N GLN A 10 7.28 -15.00 3.22
CA GLN A 10 6.41 -15.87 2.42
C GLN A 10 5.19 -15.10 1.91
N ASN A 11 5.07 -14.96 0.61
CA ASN A 11 3.99 -14.28 -0.08
C ASN A 11 3.48 -15.11 -1.26
N LYS A 12 2.25 -14.85 -1.71
CA LYS A 12 1.76 -15.43 -2.94
C LYS A 12 2.47 -14.79 -4.14
N GLN A 13 3.10 -15.63 -4.96
CA GLN A 13 3.78 -15.25 -6.20
C GLN A 13 3.43 -16.27 -7.28
N HIS A 14 2.94 -15.82 -8.43
CA HIS A 14 2.55 -16.70 -9.55
C HIS A 14 1.61 -17.86 -9.14
N GLY A 15 0.76 -17.63 -8.14
CA GLY A 15 -0.19 -18.63 -7.65
C GLY A 15 0.30 -19.53 -6.51
N ALA A 16 1.59 -19.52 -6.18
CA ALA A 16 2.20 -20.30 -5.09
C ALA A 16 2.75 -19.42 -3.97
N ALA A 17 2.92 -19.96 -2.78
CA ALA A 17 3.65 -19.30 -1.70
C ALA A 17 5.16 -19.37 -2.00
N GLN A 18 5.82 -18.21 -2.02
CA GLN A 18 7.26 -18.08 -2.23
C GLN A 18 7.83 -17.07 -1.25
N PHE A 19 9.08 -17.25 -0.85
CA PHE A 19 9.79 -16.30 -0.01
C PHE A 19 10.36 -15.16 -0.85
N ILE A 20 10.09 -13.91 -0.46
CA ILE A 20 10.64 -12.71 -1.09
C ILE A 20 11.35 -11.86 -0.04
N ASN A 21 12.57 -11.44 -0.33
CA ASN A 21 13.37 -10.62 0.60
C ASN A 21 12.84 -9.20 0.74
N VAL A 22 12.25 -8.66 -0.32
CA VAL A 22 11.61 -7.35 -0.35
C VAL A 22 10.17 -7.52 -0.80
N GLY A 23 9.23 -6.96 -0.06
CA GLY A 23 7.81 -7.06 -0.41
C GLY A 23 7.49 -6.31 -1.72
N ASN A 24 6.56 -6.84 -2.49
CA ASN A 24 6.23 -6.30 -3.82
C ASN A 24 5.82 -4.82 -3.80
N THR A 25 5.05 -4.41 -2.78
CA THR A 25 4.64 -3.00 -2.64
C THR A 25 5.85 -2.11 -2.33
N ALA A 26 6.81 -2.58 -1.54
CA ALA A 26 8.04 -1.85 -1.26
C ALA A 26 8.87 -1.63 -2.54
N LEU A 27 9.01 -2.66 -3.39
CA LEU A 27 9.70 -2.53 -4.68
C LEU A 27 9.05 -1.44 -5.56
N VAL A 28 7.72 -1.40 -5.61
CA VAL A 28 6.99 -0.37 -6.36
C VAL A 28 7.17 1.01 -5.72
N ALA A 29 7.10 1.10 -4.39
CA ALA A 29 7.26 2.34 -3.65
C ALA A 29 8.67 2.95 -3.86
N ASP A 30 9.71 2.13 -3.80
CA ASP A 30 11.10 2.57 -4.00
C ASP A 30 11.34 3.09 -5.42
N LYS A 31 10.77 2.40 -6.43
CA LYS A 31 10.82 2.84 -7.82
C LYS A 31 10.11 4.19 -8.03
N LEU A 32 8.92 4.36 -7.44
CA LEU A 32 8.17 5.64 -7.49
C LEU A 32 8.93 6.76 -6.79
N ALA A 33 9.46 6.50 -5.59
CA ALA A 33 10.25 7.46 -4.83
C ALA A 33 11.49 7.92 -5.61
N THR A 34 12.18 6.97 -6.26
CA THR A 34 13.34 7.26 -7.11
C THR A 34 12.95 8.13 -8.31
N GLN A 35 11.86 7.81 -9.01
CA GLN A 35 11.42 8.58 -10.18
C GLN A 35 10.96 10.00 -9.82
N LEU A 36 10.39 10.18 -8.61
CA LEU A 36 9.90 11.47 -8.12
C LEU A 36 10.92 12.24 -7.28
N GLY A 37 12.11 11.70 -7.01
CA GLY A 37 13.10 12.31 -6.13
C GLY A 37 12.56 12.62 -4.74
N CYS A 38 11.66 11.76 -4.18
CA CYS A 38 11.02 12.02 -2.91
C CYS A 38 11.18 10.84 -1.94
N PRO A 39 10.99 11.03 -0.62
CA PRO A 39 11.09 9.94 0.34
C PRO A 39 9.95 8.91 0.19
N ALA A 40 10.27 7.64 0.48
CA ALA A 40 9.32 6.56 0.69
C ALA A 40 9.33 6.15 2.17
N VAL A 41 8.17 6.09 2.80
CA VAL A 41 8.00 5.77 4.22
C VAL A 41 7.09 4.58 4.39
N ALA A 42 7.60 3.53 5.03
CA ALA A 42 6.87 2.31 5.29
C ALA A 42 5.99 2.43 6.54
N LEU A 43 4.72 2.05 6.43
CA LEU A 43 3.86 1.77 7.56
C LEU A 43 4.27 0.44 8.20
N GLN A 44 4.40 0.42 9.51
CA GLN A 44 4.80 -0.78 10.26
C GLN A 44 3.73 -1.16 11.28
N ALA A 45 3.23 -2.37 11.18
CA ALA A 45 2.29 -2.94 12.15
C ALA A 45 3.02 -3.41 13.41
N ILE A 46 2.40 -3.21 14.57
CA ILE A 46 2.88 -3.71 15.88
C ILE A 46 1.82 -4.65 16.46
N PRO A 47 2.12 -5.94 16.69
CA PRO A 47 3.33 -6.63 16.24
C PRO A 47 3.39 -6.78 14.71
N ALA A 48 4.58 -6.96 14.17
CA ALA A 48 4.76 -7.22 12.74
C ALA A 48 4.03 -8.50 12.30
N TYR A 49 3.69 -8.59 11.00
CA TYR A 49 3.17 -9.84 10.43
C TYR A 49 4.30 -10.87 10.28
N ALA A 50 3.97 -12.13 10.54
CA ALA A 50 4.94 -13.23 10.46
C ALA A 50 5.56 -13.32 9.06
N ALA A 51 6.89 -13.22 8.95
CA ALA A 51 7.58 -13.30 7.67
C ALA A 51 7.65 -14.74 7.14
N GLU A 52 7.92 -15.70 8.02
CA GLU A 52 8.18 -17.10 7.69
C GLU A 52 6.89 -17.95 7.58
N ASP A 53 5.74 -17.40 7.95
CA ASP A 53 4.48 -18.15 7.99
C ASP A 53 3.38 -17.38 7.24
N TYR A 54 3.14 -17.80 6.00
CA TYR A 54 2.08 -17.25 5.18
C TYR A 54 0.69 -17.63 5.70
N ALA A 55 0.52 -18.84 6.24
CA ALA A 55 -0.77 -19.30 6.77
C ALA A 55 -1.16 -18.50 8.01
N ALA A 56 -0.24 -18.27 8.95
CA ALA A 56 -0.48 -17.41 10.11
C ALA A 56 -0.83 -15.98 9.70
N THR A 57 -0.16 -15.43 8.68
CA THR A 57 -0.51 -14.12 8.12
C THR A 57 -1.92 -14.10 7.55
N LEU A 58 -2.32 -15.10 6.79
CA LEU A 58 -3.68 -15.20 6.25
C LEU A 58 -4.74 -15.30 7.36
N GLN A 59 -4.48 -16.10 8.39
CA GLN A 59 -5.39 -16.25 9.53
C GLN A 59 -5.55 -14.92 10.28
N ARG A 60 -4.44 -14.26 10.62
CA ARG A 60 -4.44 -12.98 11.32
C ARG A 60 -5.19 -11.92 10.51
N THR A 61 -4.85 -11.73 9.24
CA THR A 61 -5.43 -10.68 8.41
C THR A 61 -6.91 -10.91 8.10
N LYS A 62 -7.36 -12.19 8.06
CA LYS A 62 -8.78 -12.54 7.94
C LYS A 62 -9.55 -12.16 9.21
N ALA A 63 -8.98 -12.42 10.37
CA ALA A 63 -9.57 -12.05 11.66
C ALA A 63 -9.63 -10.52 11.83
N GLU A 64 -8.54 -9.81 11.52
CA GLU A 64 -8.49 -8.35 11.52
C GLU A 64 -9.60 -7.73 10.66
N LEU A 65 -9.78 -8.24 9.44
CA LEU A 65 -10.82 -7.77 8.53
C LEU A 65 -12.23 -8.05 9.06
N ALA A 66 -12.48 -9.26 9.58
CA ALA A 66 -13.79 -9.66 10.08
C ALA A 66 -14.22 -8.84 11.31
N GLN A 67 -13.26 -8.42 12.12
CA GLN A 67 -13.49 -7.64 13.34
C GLN A 67 -13.36 -6.13 13.13
N ALA A 68 -13.01 -5.68 11.91
CA ALA A 68 -12.59 -4.30 11.63
C ALA A 68 -11.54 -3.79 12.65
N ALA A 69 -10.60 -4.68 13.00
CA ALA A 69 -9.67 -4.46 14.10
C ALA A 69 -8.69 -3.32 13.78
N ALA A 70 -8.51 -2.41 14.73
CA ALA A 70 -7.44 -1.43 14.66
C ALA A 70 -6.09 -2.14 14.85
N VAL A 71 -5.20 -2.00 13.87
CA VAL A 71 -3.83 -2.51 13.94
C VAL A 71 -2.94 -1.41 14.48
N GLN A 72 -2.25 -1.66 15.60
CA GLN A 72 -1.31 -0.68 16.12
C GLN A 72 -0.19 -0.41 15.10
N LEU A 73 0.11 0.87 14.88
CA LEU A 73 1.18 1.33 14.01
C LEU A 73 2.38 1.82 14.82
N ALA A 74 3.59 1.57 14.31
CA ALA A 74 4.76 2.30 14.77
C ALA A 74 4.58 3.79 14.43
N PRO A 75 5.11 4.72 15.26
CA PRO A 75 5.08 6.14 14.95
C PRO A 75 5.67 6.43 13.58
N LEU A 76 5.02 7.31 12.82
CA LEU A 76 5.59 7.81 11.57
C LEU A 76 6.82 8.66 11.87
N THR A 77 7.86 8.46 11.08
CA THR A 77 9.13 9.21 11.20
C THR A 77 9.11 10.53 10.43
N VAL A 78 7.96 10.90 9.85
CA VAL A 78 7.79 12.07 8.98
C VAL A 78 6.55 12.84 9.34
N ASP A 79 6.61 14.15 9.17
CA ASP A 79 5.45 15.03 9.27
C ASP A 79 4.72 15.10 7.91
N LEU A 80 3.43 14.79 7.94
CA LEU A 80 2.57 14.82 6.76
C LEU A 80 1.78 16.13 6.63
N THR A 81 1.87 17.04 7.60
CA THR A 81 1.04 18.27 7.59
C THR A 81 1.31 19.15 6.39
N ALA A 82 2.58 19.31 6.01
CA ALA A 82 2.99 20.09 4.84
C ALA A 82 2.85 19.34 3.50
N GLN A 83 2.50 18.07 3.50
CA GLN A 83 2.40 17.27 2.28
C GLN A 83 1.02 17.44 1.66
N THR A 84 0.96 18.01 0.47
CA THR A 84 -0.29 18.16 -0.31
C THR A 84 -0.56 16.96 -1.22
N GLN A 85 0.47 16.21 -1.59
CA GLN A 85 0.40 15.07 -2.49
C GLN A 85 0.98 13.82 -1.83
N LEU A 86 0.16 12.77 -1.71
CA LEU A 86 0.56 11.50 -1.11
C LEU A 86 0.29 10.35 -2.08
N LEU A 87 1.34 9.61 -2.44
CA LEU A 87 1.21 8.32 -3.10
C LEU A 87 1.06 7.26 -2.01
N LEU A 88 -0.08 6.57 -1.98
CA LEU A 88 -0.39 5.56 -0.96
C LEU A 88 -0.34 4.15 -1.54
N GLY A 89 0.64 3.35 -1.10
CA GLY A 89 0.89 2.00 -1.56
C GLY A 89 0.45 0.91 -0.60
N PHE A 90 -0.18 -0.17 -1.11
CA PHE A 90 -0.59 -1.29 -0.29
C PHE A 90 -0.76 -2.59 -1.11
N PRO A 91 -0.55 -3.76 -0.49
CA PRO A 91 -0.96 -5.02 -1.08
C PRO A 91 -2.46 -5.18 -0.96
N ILE A 92 -3.09 -5.87 -1.93
CA ILE A 92 -4.50 -6.24 -1.81
C ILE A 92 -4.62 -7.51 -0.97
N TRP A 93 -5.24 -7.38 0.20
CA TRP A 93 -5.58 -8.49 1.08
C TRP A 93 -7.11 -8.68 1.14
N TRP A 94 -7.57 -9.90 0.91
CA TRP A 94 -9.01 -10.22 0.93
C TRP A 94 -9.85 -9.30 0.02
N ARG A 95 -9.27 -8.89 -1.12
CA ARG A 95 -9.86 -7.98 -2.12
C ARG A 95 -10.14 -6.57 -1.60
N THR A 96 -9.44 -6.13 -0.56
CA THR A 96 -9.58 -4.77 0.02
C THR A 96 -8.26 -4.30 0.64
N LEU A 97 -8.30 -3.18 1.36
CA LEU A 97 -7.18 -2.61 2.12
C LEU A 97 -6.77 -3.53 3.28
N PRO A 98 -5.47 -3.68 3.57
CA PRO A 98 -5.01 -4.20 4.86
C PRO A 98 -5.46 -3.31 6.01
N GLN A 99 -5.79 -3.90 7.18
CA GLN A 99 -6.23 -3.12 8.34
C GLN A 99 -5.19 -2.13 8.85
N VAL A 100 -3.90 -2.39 8.66
CA VAL A 100 -2.81 -1.44 8.93
C VAL A 100 -2.96 -0.15 8.12
N VAL A 101 -3.40 -0.23 6.86
CA VAL A 101 -3.66 0.94 6.02
C VAL A 101 -4.95 1.65 6.45
N VAL A 102 -5.98 0.89 6.83
CA VAL A 102 -7.21 1.45 7.40
C VAL A 102 -6.90 2.28 8.64
N THR A 103 -6.13 1.73 9.58
CA THR A 103 -5.72 2.44 10.80
C THR A 103 -4.93 3.72 10.49
N PHE A 104 -4.00 3.67 9.52
CA PHE A 104 -3.28 4.86 9.07
C PHE A 104 -4.22 5.96 8.60
N LEU A 105 -5.18 5.63 7.72
CA LEU A 105 -6.16 6.58 7.19
C LEU A 105 -7.05 7.20 8.26
N GLN A 106 -7.33 6.47 9.34
CA GLN A 106 -8.11 6.96 10.48
C GLN A 106 -7.33 7.89 11.42
N GLN A 107 -6.00 7.81 11.41
CA GLN A 107 -5.13 8.57 12.31
C GLN A 107 -4.54 9.83 11.69
N VAL A 108 -4.56 9.95 10.35
CA VAL A 108 -3.91 11.04 9.63
C VAL A 108 -4.94 11.99 9.04
N ASP A 109 -4.72 13.29 9.23
CA ASP A 109 -5.52 14.32 8.54
C ASP A 109 -5.15 14.37 7.05
N LEU A 110 -6.11 14.00 6.22
CA LEU A 110 -6.00 13.99 4.76
C LEU A 110 -6.85 15.09 4.10
N ALA A 111 -7.42 16.01 4.87
CA ALA A 111 -8.24 17.09 4.33
C ALA A 111 -7.47 17.94 3.31
N GLY A 112 -8.06 18.12 2.13
CA GLY A 112 -7.47 18.90 1.04
C GLY A 112 -6.24 18.28 0.38
N LYS A 113 -5.81 17.08 0.77
CA LYS A 113 -4.68 16.40 0.14
C LYS A 113 -5.11 15.60 -1.09
N GLN A 114 -4.22 15.52 -2.06
CA GLN A 114 -4.34 14.65 -3.22
C GLN A 114 -3.78 13.26 -2.89
N LEU A 115 -4.60 12.23 -3.02
CA LEU A 115 -4.24 10.85 -2.70
C LEU A 115 -4.15 10.02 -3.99
N TYR A 116 -2.96 9.53 -4.30
CA TYR A 116 -2.63 8.73 -5.47
C TYR A 116 -2.43 7.27 -5.03
N PRO A 117 -3.45 6.42 -5.10
CA PRO A 117 -3.32 5.03 -4.65
C PRO A 117 -2.56 4.18 -5.65
N PHE A 118 -1.67 3.33 -5.16
CA PHE A 118 -1.14 2.23 -5.93
C PHE A 118 -1.21 0.93 -5.13
N CYS A 119 -1.46 -0.16 -5.81
CA CYS A 119 -1.54 -1.44 -5.13
C CYS A 119 -0.74 -2.54 -5.81
N THR A 120 -0.36 -3.55 -5.02
CA THR A 120 0.13 -4.82 -5.54
C THR A 120 -0.89 -5.93 -5.27
N HIS A 121 -1.12 -6.79 -6.27
CA HIS A 121 -2.14 -7.83 -6.20
C HIS A 121 -1.68 -9.09 -6.99
N GLU A 122 -2.35 -10.22 -6.80
CA GLU A 122 -2.12 -11.45 -7.57
C GLU A 122 -3.36 -11.84 -8.41
N GLY A 123 -4.03 -10.84 -9.01
CA GLY A 123 -5.12 -11.06 -9.96
C GLY A 123 -6.43 -10.30 -9.67
N SER A 124 -6.53 -9.60 -8.53
CA SER A 124 -7.76 -8.89 -8.12
C SER A 124 -7.84 -7.42 -8.55
N GLY A 125 -6.77 -6.85 -9.11
CA GLY A 125 -6.67 -5.40 -9.23
C GLY A 125 -6.84 -4.72 -7.86
N PHE A 126 -7.49 -3.59 -7.81
CA PHE A 126 -7.82 -2.90 -6.55
C PHE A 126 -8.91 -3.60 -5.70
N GLY A 127 -9.68 -4.52 -6.29
CA GLY A 127 -10.83 -5.10 -5.59
C GLY A 127 -11.81 -4.03 -5.13
N ARG A 128 -12.05 -3.95 -3.80
CA ARG A 128 -12.92 -2.94 -3.16
C ARG A 128 -12.13 -1.80 -2.51
N SER A 129 -10.82 -1.72 -2.75
CA SER A 129 -9.95 -0.79 -2.02
C SER A 129 -10.21 0.67 -2.35
N LEU A 130 -10.56 1.01 -3.60
CA LEU A 130 -10.84 2.41 -3.96
C LEU A 130 -12.12 2.91 -3.27
N ASP A 131 -13.17 2.08 -3.19
CA ASP A 131 -14.39 2.43 -2.45
C ASP A 131 -14.11 2.58 -0.95
N ALA A 132 -13.23 1.73 -0.40
CA ALA A 132 -12.82 1.84 0.99
C ALA A 132 -12.01 3.12 1.24
N LEU A 133 -11.08 3.48 0.36
CA LEU A 133 -10.32 4.73 0.43
C LEU A 133 -11.25 5.95 0.41
N GLN A 134 -12.21 5.99 -0.52
CA GLN A 134 -13.16 7.10 -0.64
C GLN A 134 -13.99 7.28 0.65
N LYS A 135 -14.36 6.17 1.31
CA LYS A 135 -15.12 6.20 2.58
C LYS A 135 -14.27 6.62 3.77
N LEU A 136 -13.00 6.19 3.82
CA LEU A 136 -12.09 6.46 4.94
C LEU A 136 -11.44 7.84 4.86
N ALA A 137 -11.26 8.37 3.65
CA ALA A 137 -10.67 9.68 3.41
C ALA A 137 -11.57 10.56 2.54
N PRO A 138 -12.82 10.86 2.96
CA PRO A 138 -13.80 11.57 2.14
C PRO A 138 -13.39 13.02 1.86
N GLN A 139 -12.50 13.59 2.64
CA GLN A 139 -12.00 14.96 2.51
C GLN A 139 -10.72 15.04 1.65
N ALA A 140 -10.14 13.90 1.24
CA ALA A 140 -9.04 13.85 0.30
C ALA A 140 -9.56 13.79 -1.14
N GLN A 141 -8.81 14.37 -2.06
CA GLN A 141 -9.05 14.16 -3.48
C GLN A 141 -8.42 12.86 -3.93
N LEU A 142 -9.24 11.83 -4.14
CA LEU A 142 -8.75 10.55 -4.66
C LEU A 142 -8.50 10.65 -6.17
N LEU A 143 -7.28 10.42 -6.59
CA LEU A 143 -6.82 10.48 -7.99
C LEU A 143 -6.77 9.07 -8.61
N PRO A 144 -6.67 8.96 -9.96
CA PRO A 144 -6.54 7.67 -10.63
C PRO A 144 -5.37 6.84 -10.09
N GLY A 145 -5.65 5.59 -9.72
CA GLY A 145 -4.67 4.70 -9.11
C GLY A 145 -3.99 3.76 -10.11
N LEU A 146 -2.88 3.13 -9.67
CA LEU A 146 -2.17 2.11 -10.42
C LEU A 146 -2.21 0.76 -9.70
N ALA A 147 -2.70 -0.28 -10.37
CA ALA A 147 -2.66 -1.66 -9.90
C ALA A 147 -1.54 -2.43 -10.60
N VAL A 148 -0.58 -2.93 -9.83
CA VAL A 148 0.56 -3.72 -10.31
C VAL A 148 0.42 -5.17 -9.85
N ARG A 149 0.56 -6.13 -10.77
CA ARG A 149 0.65 -7.52 -10.33
C ARG A 149 1.93 -7.72 -9.51
N GLY A 150 1.82 -8.20 -8.28
CA GLY A 150 2.93 -8.29 -7.33
C GLY A 150 4.11 -9.09 -7.89
N SER A 151 3.83 -10.25 -8.50
CA SER A 151 4.83 -11.07 -9.18
C SER A 151 5.53 -10.39 -10.38
N ASN A 152 5.06 -9.22 -10.80
CA ASN A 152 5.66 -8.37 -11.84
C ASN A 152 6.23 -7.05 -11.31
N ALA A 153 6.23 -6.82 -9.99
CA ALA A 153 6.70 -5.56 -9.38
C ALA A 153 8.15 -5.21 -9.78
N TYR A 154 9.00 -6.23 -9.94
CA TYR A 154 10.40 -6.05 -10.33
C TYR A 154 10.59 -5.39 -11.71
N LYS A 155 9.63 -5.52 -12.62
CA LYS A 155 9.64 -4.97 -13.99
C LYS A 155 8.57 -3.91 -14.25
N ALA A 156 8.07 -3.24 -13.20
CA ALA A 156 6.95 -2.30 -13.34
C ALA A 156 7.36 -0.90 -13.86
N ASP A 157 8.64 -0.63 -14.10
CA ASP A 157 9.19 0.71 -14.38
C ASP A 157 8.41 1.47 -15.44
N GLN A 158 8.13 0.84 -16.60
CA GLN A 158 7.39 1.49 -17.67
C GLN A 158 5.95 1.85 -17.28
N ALA A 159 5.28 0.96 -16.53
CA ALA A 159 3.92 1.21 -16.07
C ALA A 159 3.87 2.37 -15.07
N LEU A 160 4.88 2.46 -14.18
CA LEU A 160 5.02 3.55 -13.23
C LEU A 160 5.27 4.88 -13.95
N THR A 161 6.20 4.91 -14.89
CA THR A 161 6.49 6.11 -15.69
C THR A 161 5.26 6.59 -16.44
N ASN A 162 4.54 5.71 -17.11
CA ASN A 162 3.31 6.06 -17.83
C ASN A 162 2.23 6.61 -16.89
N TRP A 163 2.08 6.00 -15.70
CA TRP A 163 1.13 6.45 -14.70
C TRP A 163 1.47 7.86 -14.18
N LEU A 164 2.74 8.10 -13.78
CA LEU A 164 3.19 9.41 -13.33
C LEU A 164 2.99 10.49 -14.39
N GLN A 165 3.29 10.17 -15.65
CA GLN A 165 3.06 11.10 -16.78
C GLN A 165 1.57 11.42 -16.95
N SER A 166 0.68 10.43 -16.83
CA SER A 166 -0.77 10.63 -16.94
C SER A 166 -1.33 11.53 -15.83
N LEU A 167 -0.68 11.55 -14.68
CA LEU A 167 -1.01 12.38 -13.52
C LEU A 167 -0.29 13.74 -13.52
N GLN A 168 0.60 13.98 -14.49
CA GLN A 168 1.48 15.17 -14.57
C GLN A 168 2.37 15.34 -13.32
N LEU A 169 2.68 14.25 -12.65
CA LEU A 169 3.66 14.21 -11.55
C LEU A 169 5.08 14.10 -12.12
N LYS A 170 5.96 14.96 -11.62
CA LYS A 170 7.37 15.02 -12.00
C LYS A 170 8.25 14.95 -10.77
#